data_356daf2cb7f16cd70a5bcbf7f213672f
#
_entry.id   356daf2cb7f16cd70a5bcbf7f213672f
#
_cell.length_a   1.000
_cell.length_b   1.000
_cell.length_c   1.000
_cell.angle_alpha   90.00
_cell.angle_beta   90.00
_cell.angle_gamma   90.00
#
_symmetry.space_group_name_H-M   'P 1'
#
loop_
_entity.id
_entity.type
_entity.pdbx_description
1 polymer ?
#
loop_
_entity_poly.entity_id
_entity_poly.type
_entity_poly.pdbx_seq_one_letter_code
_entity_poly.pdbx_strand_id
1 'polypeptide(L)'
;MSATKLASRYAKAILEDSISSNTLDVTKDDLNLIKSACDGSSDLQALLKSPLIKSDVKENIFKEIFQSKVSNQVLNFVLLVISHKRESFLNQIIGEFFNQYNELKEISEITITTAVNTTQEELVAIATKFKEELKLTNVKVNVLVDPSILGGFIVKLGDKVYNASIKHKFNELR
;
A
#
# COMPACT_ATOMS: atom_id res chain seq x y z
N MET A 1 -3.89 -9.48 -21.34
CA MET A 1 -4.43 -8.51 -20.34
C MET A 1 -3.26 -7.79 -19.72
N SER A 2 -3.34 -6.46 -19.49
CA SER A 2 -2.26 -5.78 -18.76
C SER A 2 -2.22 -6.25 -17.30
N ALA A 3 -1.03 -6.32 -16.71
CA ALA A 3 -0.81 -6.73 -15.32
C ALA A 3 -1.71 -5.95 -14.34
N THR A 4 -1.90 -4.66 -14.59
CA THR A 4 -2.76 -3.77 -13.79
C THR A 4 -4.23 -4.19 -13.80
N LYS A 5 -4.80 -4.54 -14.96
CA LYS A 5 -6.21 -5.00 -15.06
C LYS A 5 -6.43 -6.33 -14.34
N LEU A 6 -5.43 -7.20 -14.38
CA LEU A 6 -5.47 -8.48 -13.65
C LEU A 6 -5.44 -8.23 -12.15
N ALA A 7 -4.49 -7.42 -11.67
CA ALA A 7 -4.35 -7.08 -10.25
C ALA A 7 -5.64 -6.45 -9.71
N SER A 8 -6.22 -5.50 -10.42
CA SER A 8 -7.47 -4.83 -10.03
C SER A 8 -8.66 -5.79 -9.91
N ARG A 9 -8.77 -6.80 -10.81
CA ARG A 9 -9.85 -7.81 -10.71
C ARG A 9 -9.73 -8.70 -9.47
N TYR A 10 -8.51 -9.18 -9.18
CA TYR A 10 -8.29 -10.00 -7.98
C TYR A 10 -8.47 -9.20 -6.69
N ALA A 11 -7.96 -7.97 -6.67
CA ALA A 11 -8.14 -7.06 -5.55
C ALA A 11 -9.62 -6.76 -5.28
N LYS A 12 -10.41 -6.50 -6.34
CA LYS A 12 -11.84 -6.28 -6.23
C LYS A 12 -12.57 -7.51 -5.70
N ALA A 13 -12.21 -8.71 -6.16
CA ALA A 13 -12.85 -9.95 -5.72
C ALA A 13 -12.65 -10.18 -4.21
N ILE A 14 -11.42 -10.04 -3.68
CA ILE A 14 -11.19 -10.20 -2.23
C ILE A 14 -11.81 -9.08 -1.42
N LEU A 15 -11.88 -7.86 -1.96
CA LEU A 15 -12.53 -6.72 -1.31
C LEU A 15 -14.04 -6.97 -1.16
N GLU A 16 -14.73 -7.36 -2.22
CA GLU A 16 -16.17 -7.66 -2.21
C GLU A 16 -16.49 -8.85 -1.29
N ASP A 17 -15.67 -9.89 -1.32
CA ASP A 17 -15.79 -11.04 -0.42
C ASP A 17 -15.62 -10.63 1.03
N SER A 18 -14.65 -9.78 1.34
CA SER A 18 -14.40 -9.27 2.69
C SER A 18 -15.52 -8.34 3.21
N ILE A 19 -16.15 -7.58 2.33
CA ILE A 19 -17.31 -6.75 2.66
C ILE A 19 -18.51 -7.66 2.99
N SER A 20 -18.79 -8.64 2.15
CA SER A 20 -19.92 -9.56 2.33
C SER A 20 -19.81 -10.41 3.60
N SER A 21 -18.58 -10.76 3.97
CA SER A 21 -18.25 -11.53 5.18
C SER A 21 -18.04 -10.68 6.42
N ASN A 22 -18.09 -9.35 6.29
CA ASN A 22 -17.84 -8.39 7.38
C ASN A 22 -16.45 -8.54 8.02
N THR A 23 -15.44 -8.93 7.22
CA THR A 23 -14.05 -9.21 7.63
C THR A 23 -13.03 -8.24 7.04
N LEU A 24 -13.48 -7.09 6.54
CA LEU A 24 -12.68 -6.17 5.75
C LEU A 24 -11.39 -5.70 6.46
N ASP A 25 -11.49 -5.35 7.75
CA ASP A 25 -10.33 -4.86 8.52
C ASP A 25 -9.35 -6.01 8.84
N VAL A 26 -9.85 -7.21 9.12
CA VAL A 26 -9.03 -8.42 9.31
C VAL A 26 -8.29 -8.76 8.00
N THR A 27 -8.99 -8.75 6.88
CA THR A 27 -8.39 -9.00 5.56
C THR A 27 -7.29 -7.99 5.24
N LYS A 28 -7.51 -6.72 5.58
CA LYS A 28 -6.51 -5.66 5.39
C LYS A 28 -5.24 -5.95 6.19
N ASP A 29 -5.37 -6.32 7.48
CA ASP A 29 -4.24 -6.58 8.35
C ASP A 29 -3.48 -7.84 7.91
N ASP A 30 -4.17 -8.89 7.53
CA ASP A 30 -3.60 -10.12 6.99
C ASP A 30 -2.82 -9.89 5.69
N LEU A 31 -3.39 -9.13 4.74
CA LEU A 31 -2.71 -8.79 3.50
C LEU A 31 -1.49 -7.90 3.74
N ASN A 32 -1.54 -7.02 4.74
CA ASN A 32 -0.38 -6.21 5.13
C ASN A 32 0.73 -7.08 5.72
N LEU A 33 0.39 -8.10 6.51
CA LEU A 33 1.34 -9.07 7.05
C LEU A 33 2.02 -9.85 5.91
N ILE A 34 1.25 -10.34 4.94
CA ILE A 34 1.79 -11.06 3.77
C ILE A 34 2.71 -10.14 2.97
N LYS A 35 2.30 -8.90 2.71
CA LYS A 35 3.12 -7.91 2.00
C LYS A 35 4.44 -7.66 2.70
N SER A 36 4.40 -7.40 4.01
CA SER A 36 5.60 -7.17 4.83
C SER A 36 6.54 -8.37 4.82
N ALA A 37 6.01 -9.60 4.89
CA ALA A 37 6.80 -10.81 4.80
C ALA A 37 7.44 -10.98 3.41
N CYS A 38 6.71 -10.68 2.34
CA CYS A 38 7.24 -10.73 0.98
C CYS A 38 8.30 -9.64 0.75
N ASP A 39 8.10 -8.44 1.26
CA ASP A 39 9.07 -7.33 1.11
C ASP A 39 10.33 -7.58 1.96
N GLY A 40 10.20 -8.23 3.11
CA GLY A 40 11.32 -8.56 4.02
C GLY A 40 12.10 -9.80 3.65
N SER A 41 11.63 -10.63 2.70
CA SER A 41 12.30 -11.91 2.35
C SER A 41 12.59 -12.01 0.85
N SER A 42 13.88 -11.98 0.50
CA SER A 42 14.34 -12.22 -0.88
C SER A 42 13.95 -13.60 -1.39
N ASP A 43 13.93 -14.60 -0.50
CA ASP A 43 13.63 -15.98 -0.85
C ASP A 43 12.15 -16.16 -1.21
N LEU A 44 11.23 -15.51 -0.46
CA LEU A 44 9.82 -15.48 -0.79
C LEU A 44 9.56 -14.76 -2.13
N GLN A 45 10.27 -13.65 -2.39
CA GLN A 45 10.18 -12.97 -3.68
C GLN A 45 10.67 -13.84 -4.83
N ALA A 46 11.81 -14.55 -4.65
CA ALA A 46 12.36 -15.46 -5.63
C ALA A 46 11.40 -16.64 -5.88
N LEU A 47 10.81 -17.21 -4.82
CA LEU A 47 9.82 -18.29 -4.90
C LEU A 47 8.60 -17.85 -5.74
N LEU A 48 8.05 -16.67 -5.48
CA LEU A 48 6.89 -16.13 -6.21
C LEU A 48 7.20 -15.88 -7.69
N LYS A 49 8.39 -15.38 -7.99
CA LYS A 49 8.81 -15.05 -9.36
C LYS A 49 9.29 -16.25 -10.17
N SER A 50 9.72 -17.33 -9.52
CA SER A 50 10.28 -18.49 -10.20
C SER A 50 9.22 -19.29 -10.97
N PRO A 51 9.35 -19.45 -12.28
CA PRO A 51 8.46 -20.32 -13.05
C PRO A 51 8.83 -21.81 -12.97
N LEU A 52 10.02 -22.11 -12.40
CA LEU A 52 10.55 -23.49 -12.32
C LEU A 52 9.94 -24.28 -11.16
N ILE A 53 9.42 -23.60 -10.15
CA ILE A 53 8.81 -24.22 -8.97
C ILE A 53 7.33 -24.48 -9.28
N LYS A 54 6.90 -25.74 -9.08
CA LYS A 54 5.51 -26.13 -9.29
C LYS A 54 4.57 -25.41 -8.30
N SER A 55 3.33 -25.14 -8.75
CA SER A 55 2.31 -24.48 -7.93
C SER A 55 2.05 -25.21 -6.61
N ASP A 56 1.97 -26.54 -6.63
CA ASP A 56 1.73 -27.36 -5.44
C ASP A 56 2.80 -27.15 -4.34
N VAL A 57 4.06 -27.00 -4.76
CA VAL A 57 5.18 -26.75 -3.83
C VAL A 57 5.05 -25.34 -3.25
N LYS A 58 4.71 -24.36 -4.07
CA LYS A 58 4.48 -22.98 -3.60
C LYS A 58 3.31 -22.91 -2.63
N GLU A 59 2.19 -23.60 -2.94
CA GLU A 59 1.01 -23.66 -2.06
C GLU A 59 1.37 -24.25 -0.69
N ASN A 60 2.13 -25.35 -0.65
CA ASN A 60 2.54 -25.98 0.60
C ASN A 60 3.42 -25.04 1.44
N ILE A 61 4.40 -24.37 0.83
CA ILE A 61 5.25 -23.40 1.50
C ILE A 61 4.41 -22.25 2.06
N PHE A 62 3.46 -21.70 1.29
CA PHE A 62 2.58 -20.64 1.75
C PHE A 62 1.68 -21.08 2.91
N LYS A 63 1.15 -22.31 2.87
CA LYS A 63 0.39 -22.88 3.99
C LYS A 63 1.24 -22.98 5.25
N GLU A 64 2.44 -23.54 5.16
CA GLU A 64 3.34 -23.69 6.33
C GLU A 64 3.69 -22.32 6.97
N ILE A 65 3.92 -21.28 6.17
CA ILE A 65 4.32 -19.97 6.68
C ILE A 65 3.15 -19.19 7.25
N PHE A 66 1.97 -19.25 6.62
CA PHE A 66 0.88 -18.31 6.88
C PHE A 66 -0.37 -18.93 7.50
N GLN A 67 -0.57 -20.26 7.49
CA GLN A 67 -1.80 -20.91 7.96
C GLN A 67 -2.20 -20.54 9.39
N SER A 68 -1.21 -20.28 10.28
CA SER A 68 -1.46 -19.88 11.66
C SER A 68 -1.46 -18.37 11.91
N LYS A 69 -1.19 -17.57 10.87
CA LYS A 69 -0.94 -16.13 11.00
C LYS A 69 -2.00 -15.27 10.30
N VAL A 70 -2.71 -15.83 9.35
CA VAL A 70 -3.74 -15.13 8.58
C VAL A 70 -5.05 -15.92 8.61
N SER A 71 -6.15 -15.23 8.32
CA SER A 71 -7.46 -15.84 8.20
C SER A 71 -7.52 -16.86 7.05
N ASN A 72 -8.40 -17.86 7.21
CA ASN A 72 -8.63 -18.86 6.16
C ASN A 72 -9.08 -18.22 4.83
N GLN A 73 -9.81 -17.12 4.89
CA GLN A 73 -10.28 -16.38 3.74
C GLN A 73 -9.09 -15.86 2.92
N VAL A 74 -8.15 -15.15 3.55
CA VAL A 74 -6.96 -14.61 2.90
C VAL A 74 -6.02 -15.72 2.44
N LEU A 75 -5.85 -16.78 3.25
CA LEU A 75 -5.04 -17.91 2.84
C LEU A 75 -5.60 -18.57 1.58
N ASN A 76 -6.90 -18.88 1.54
CA ASN A 76 -7.55 -19.48 0.37
C ASN A 76 -7.45 -18.58 -0.86
N PHE A 77 -7.58 -17.27 -0.69
CA PHE A 77 -7.38 -16.31 -1.77
C PHE A 77 -5.97 -16.38 -2.35
N VAL A 78 -4.93 -16.41 -1.51
CA VAL A 78 -3.54 -16.50 -1.99
C VAL A 78 -3.30 -17.84 -2.69
N LEU A 79 -3.81 -18.94 -2.14
CA LEU A 79 -3.70 -20.25 -2.78
C LEU A 79 -4.39 -20.29 -4.14
N LEU A 80 -5.54 -19.61 -4.29
CA LEU A 80 -6.23 -19.47 -5.57
C LEU A 80 -5.39 -18.66 -6.57
N VAL A 81 -4.71 -17.61 -6.14
CA VAL A 81 -3.78 -16.83 -6.98
C VAL A 81 -2.63 -17.71 -7.48
N ILE A 82 -2.07 -18.57 -6.60
CA ILE A 82 -0.98 -19.50 -6.92
C ILE A 82 -1.48 -20.59 -7.90
N SER A 83 -2.63 -21.20 -7.65
CA SER A 83 -3.21 -22.25 -8.52
C SER A 83 -3.45 -21.74 -9.95
N HIS A 84 -3.79 -20.47 -10.08
CA HIS A 84 -3.94 -19.80 -11.38
C HIS A 84 -2.61 -19.36 -12.02
N LYS A 85 -1.45 -19.66 -11.40
CA LYS A 85 -0.11 -19.25 -11.83
C LYS A 85 0.03 -17.73 -11.95
N ARG A 86 -0.54 -16.99 -10.99
CA ARG A 86 -0.53 -15.52 -10.93
C ARG A 86 0.20 -14.98 -9.73
N GLU A 87 0.94 -15.82 -9.03
CA GLU A 87 1.68 -15.49 -7.80
C GLU A 87 2.74 -14.40 -8.02
N SER A 88 3.30 -14.27 -9.22
CA SER A 88 4.24 -13.19 -9.55
C SER A 88 3.60 -11.78 -9.47
N PHE A 89 2.28 -11.70 -9.54
CA PHE A 89 1.52 -10.46 -9.42
C PHE A 89 0.98 -10.21 -7.99
N LEU A 90 1.27 -11.09 -7.03
CA LEU A 90 0.70 -11.01 -5.69
C LEU A 90 0.94 -9.65 -5.02
N ASN A 91 2.16 -9.10 -5.10
CA ASN A 91 2.46 -7.77 -4.56
C ASN A 91 1.65 -6.65 -5.23
N GLN A 92 1.42 -6.76 -6.54
CA GLN A 92 0.59 -5.80 -7.27
C GLN A 92 -0.88 -5.94 -6.89
N ILE A 93 -1.37 -7.17 -6.70
CA ILE A 93 -2.75 -7.46 -6.27
C ILE A 93 -2.99 -6.86 -4.88
N ILE A 94 -2.06 -7.07 -3.95
CA ILE A 94 -2.14 -6.51 -2.59
C ILE A 94 -2.08 -4.97 -2.63
N GLY A 95 -1.20 -4.39 -3.43
CA GLY A 95 -1.14 -2.93 -3.62
C GLY A 95 -2.47 -2.37 -4.13
N GLU A 96 -3.06 -3.01 -5.11
CA GLU A 96 -4.35 -2.60 -5.68
C GLU A 96 -5.52 -2.78 -4.71
N PHE A 97 -5.47 -3.83 -3.85
CA PHE A 97 -6.42 -3.98 -2.75
C PHE A 97 -6.37 -2.78 -1.81
N PHE A 98 -5.17 -2.31 -1.41
CA PHE A 98 -5.06 -1.14 -0.54
C PHE A 98 -5.56 0.14 -1.23
N ASN A 99 -5.33 0.31 -2.53
CA ASN A 99 -5.88 1.44 -3.28
C ASN A 99 -7.41 1.44 -3.22
N GLN A 100 -8.04 0.31 -3.55
CA GLN A 100 -9.51 0.17 -3.54
C GLN A 100 -10.09 0.25 -2.11
N TYR A 101 -9.37 -0.27 -1.10
CA TYR A 101 -9.75 -0.13 0.31
C TYR A 101 -9.74 1.36 0.73
N ASN A 102 -8.69 2.08 0.36
CA ASN A 102 -8.58 3.51 0.67
C ASN A 102 -9.67 4.32 -0.02
N GLU A 103 -10.00 4.01 -1.28
CA GLU A 103 -11.12 4.63 -2.00
C GLU A 103 -12.46 4.35 -1.29
N LEU A 104 -12.71 3.09 -0.90
CA LEU A 104 -13.95 2.70 -0.20
C LEU A 104 -14.12 3.39 1.16
N LYS A 105 -13.03 3.56 1.91
CA LYS A 105 -13.03 4.21 3.23
C LYS A 105 -12.82 5.72 3.15
N GLU A 106 -12.75 6.29 1.94
CA GLU A 106 -12.44 7.71 1.70
C GLU A 106 -11.15 8.15 2.41
N ILE A 107 -10.15 7.25 2.45
CA ILE A 107 -8.85 7.54 3.05
C ILE A 107 -7.96 8.18 1.99
N SER A 108 -7.59 9.44 2.22
CA SER A 108 -6.62 10.15 1.38
C SER A 108 -5.21 9.99 1.94
N GLU A 109 -4.29 9.44 1.14
CA GLU A 109 -2.88 9.38 1.52
C GLU A 109 -2.20 10.71 1.19
N ILE A 110 -1.65 11.36 2.22
CA ILE A 110 -0.86 12.58 2.10
C ILE A 110 0.59 12.23 2.39
N THR A 111 1.48 12.54 1.45
CA THR A 111 2.93 12.46 1.67
C THR A 111 3.46 13.85 1.97
N ILE A 112 4.03 14.04 3.16
CA ILE A 112 4.67 15.29 3.59
C ILE A 112 6.18 15.09 3.50
N THR A 113 6.85 15.87 2.65
CA THR A 113 8.31 15.89 2.55
C THR A 113 8.84 17.11 3.29
N THR A 114 9.78 16.92 4.22
CA THR A 114 10.41 17.95 5.04
C THR A 114 11.93 17.94 4.84
N ALA A 115 12.60 19.06 5.08
CA ALA A 115 14.06 19.16 4.94
C ALA A 115 14.82 18.46 6.09
N VAL A 116 14.20 18.41 7.26
CA VAL A 116 14.75 17.84 8.50
C VAL A 116 13.70 16.98 9.19
N ASN A 117 14.13 16.20 10.17
CA ASN A 117 13.20 15.48 11.03
C ASN A 117 12.31 16.48 11.76
N THR A 118 11.03 16.45 11.45
CA THR A 118 10.00 17.33 12.00
C THR A 118 9.33 16.65 13.19
N THR A 119 8.94 17.43 14.19
CA THR A 119 8.23 16.91 15.36
C THR A 119 6.85 16.38 14.98
N GLN A 120 6.33 15.43 15.77
CA GLN A 120 5.01 14.85 15.55
C GLN A 120 3.90 15.93 15.56
N GLU A 121 4.07 16.95 16.43
CA GLU A 121 3.13 18.06 16.56
C GLU A 121 3.05 18.93 15.30
N GLU A 122 4.20 19.25 14.70
CA GLU A 122 4.25 20.01 13.45
C GLU A 122 3.65 19.22 12.27
N LEU A 123 3.91 17.92 12.20
CA LEU A 123 3.32 17.05 11.18
C LEU A 123 1.80 16.98 11.30
N VAL A 124 1.28 16.85 12.52
CA VAL A 124 -0.16 16.87 12.81
C VAL A 124 -0.76 18.22 12.42
N ALA A 125 -0.10 19.34 12.75
CA ALA A 125 -0.58 20.68 12.38
C ALA A 125 -0.68 20.86 10.86
N ILE A 126 0.34 20.41 10.10
CA ILE A 126 0.34 20.43 8.63
C ILE A 126 -0.80 19.56 8.10
N ALA A 127 -0.91 18.33 8.58
CA ALA A 127 -1.94 17.38 8.14
C ALA A 127 -3.36 17.91 8.42
N THR A 128 -3.60 18.49 9.60
CA THR A 128 -4.90 19.06 9.99
C THR A 128 -5.28 20.21 9.08
N LYS A 129 -4.34 21.13 8.81
CA LYS A 129 -4.58 22.24 7.90
C LYS A 129 -4.98 21.77 6.50
N PHE A 130 -4.28 20.79 5.93
CA PHE A 130 -4.61 20.24 4.62
C PHE A 130 -5.91 19.42 4.63
N LYS A 131 -6.22 18.72 5.74
CA LYS A 131 -7.48 18.03 5.93
C LYS A 131 -8.67 19.01 5.84
N GLU A 132 -8.58 20.15 6.53
CA GLU A 132 -9.62 21.18 6.54
C GLU A 132 -9.74 21.87 5.17
N GLU A 133 -8.61 22.31 4.59
CA GLU A 133 -8.56 23.04 3.33
C GLU A 133 -9.10 22.20 2.15
N LEU A 134 -8.79 20.92 2.14
CA LEU A 134 -9.19 19.99 1.09
C LEU A 134 -10.47 19.19 1.42
N LYS A 135 -11.09 19.44 2.58
CA LYS A 135 -12.33 18.77 3.05
C LYS A 135 -12.21 17.25 3.04
N LEU A 136 -11.06 16.71 3.49
CA LEU A 136 -10.80 15.28 3.52
C LEU A 136 -11.43 14.64 4.76
N THR A 137 -12.10 13.50 4.58
CA THR A 137 -12.76 12.75 5.68
C THR A 137 -11.71 12.03 6.53
N ASN A 138 -10.89 11.20 5.92
CA ASN A 138 -9.84 10.43 6.56
C ASN A 138 -8.50 10.70 5.88
N VAL A 139 -7.44 10.89 6.67
CA VAL A 139 -6.11 11.22 6.15
C VAL A 139 -5.09 10.25 6.74
N LYS A 140 -4.33 9.59 5.87
CA LYS A 140 -3.14 8.84 6.23
C LYS A 140 -1.90 9.65 5.83
N VAL A 141 -1.05 9.94 6.81
CA VAL A 141 0.14 10.77 6.59
C VAL A 141 1.37 9.89 6.46
N ASN A 142 2.07 10.01 5.35
CA ASN A 142 3.41 9.45 5.14
C ASN A 142 4.43 10.59 5.20
N VAL A 143 5.52 10.39 5.92
CA VAL A 143 6.57 11.42 6.08
C VAL A 143 7.83 10.99 5.36
N LEU A 144 8.38 11.88 4.55
CA LEU A 144 9.67 11.74 3.91
C LEU A 144 10.58 12.88 4.34
N VAL A 145 11.86 12.57 4.58
CA VAL A 145 12.88 13.59 4.87
C VAL A 145 13.79 13.72 3.66
N ASP A 146 13.80 14.91 3.05
CA ASP A 146 14.65 15.24 1.91
C ASP A 146 15.34 16.58 2.15
N PRO A 147 16.63 16.58 2.55
CA PRO A 147 17.40 17.80 2.77
C PRO A 147 17.54 18.68 1.51
N SER A 148 17.33 18.14 0.32
CA SER A 148 17.50 18.86 -0.94
C SER A 148 16.50 20.00 -1.15
N ILE A 149 15.39 20.02 -0.39
CA ILE A 149 14.38 21.09 -0.43
C ILE A 149 14.83 22.37 0.31
N LEU A 150 15.97 22.31 1.04
CA LEU A 150 16.60 23.39 1.82
C LEU A 150 15.79 23.91 3.01
N GLY A 151 14.49 23.64 3.10
CA GLY A 151 13.57 24.08 4.16
C GLY A 151 12.14 24.17 3.68
N GLY A 152 11.21 24.34 4.62
CA GLY A 152 9.78 24.25 4.35
C GLY A 152 9.30 22.82 4.17
N PHE A 153 8.22 22.63 3.43
CA PHE A 153 7.62 21.30 3.19
C PHE A 153 7.01 21.21 1.81
N ILE A 154 6.87 19.97 1.32
CA ILE A 154 6.11 19.64 0.12
C ILE A 154 5.03 18.65 0.53
N VAL A 155 3.78 18.93 0.17
CA VAL A 155 2.64 18.02 0.41
C VAL A 155 2.18 17.46 -0.92
N LYS A 156 2.18 16.13 -1.03
CA LYS A 156 1.67 15.40 -2.18
C LYS A 156 0.39 14.66 -1.80
N LEU A 157 -0.68 14.91 -2.53
CA LEU A 157 -1.99 14.24 -2.41
C LEU A 157 -2.37 13.68 -3.78
N GLY A 158 -2.20 12.38 -3.99
CA GLY A 158 -2.39 11.78 -5.30
C GLY A 158 -1.50 12.47 -6.36
N ASP A 159 -2.12 13.03 -7.39
CA ASP A 159 -1.44 13.75 -8.47
C ASP A 159 -1.20 15.24 -8.17
N LYS A 160 -1.80 15.76 -7.07
CA LYS A 160 -1.64 17.16 -6.67
C LYS A 160 -0.42 17.33 -5.78
N VAL A 161 0.39 18.36 -6.07
CA VAL A 161 1.59 18.70 -5.30
C VAL A 161 1.48 20.16 -4.83
N TYR A 162 1.55 20.36 -3.52
CA TYR A 162 1.62 21.66 -2.88
C TYR A 162 3.06 21.88 -2.40
N ASN A 163 3.78 22.74 -3.11
CA ASN A 163 5.20 22.96 -2.86
C ASN A 163 5.42 24.28 -2.11
N ALA A 164 5.66 24.18 -0.79
CA ALA A 164 6.01 25.29 0.09
C ALA A 164 7.50 25.28 0.48
N SER A 165 8.37 24.66 -0.34
CA SER A 165 9.80 24.62 -0.08
C SER A 165 10.49 25.95 -0.37
N ILE A 166 11.56 26.23 0.38
CA ILE A 166 12.40 27.41 0.16
C ILE A 166 13.05 27.36 -1.23
N LYS A 167 13.47 26.18 -1.67
CA LYS A 167 14.04 25.96 -3.01
C LYS A 167 13.07 26.38 -4.12
N HIS A 168 11.79 26.07 -3.99
CA HIS A 168 10.78 26.47 -4.99
C HIS A 168 10.60 27.98 -5.02
N LYS A 169 10.48 28.63 -3.85
CA LYS A 169 10.37 30.10 -3.76
C LYS A 169 11.58 30.82 -4.36
N PHE A 170 12.79 30.29 -4.18
CA PHE A 170 13.98 30.83 -4.81
C PHE A 170 13.96 30.73 -6.34
N ASN A 171 13.44 29.61 -6.86
CA ASN A 171 13.35 29.42 -8.31
C ASN A 171 12.27 30.31 -8.97
N GLU A 172 11.22 30.68 -8.25
CA GLU A 172 10.17 31.59 -8.73
C GLU A 172 10.64 33.06 -8.78
N LEU A 173 11.66 33.41 -7.99
CA LEU A 173 12.22 34.78 -7.94
C LEU A 173 13.32 35.00 -8.99
N ARG A 174 13.66 34.00 -9.79
CA ARG A 174 14.74 34.03 -10.80
C ARG A 174 14.18 34.15 -12.22
#